data_7da04bad00f277132c0c5f22594e1737
#
_entry.id   7da04bad00f277132c0c5f22594e1737
#
_cell.length_a   1.000
_cell.length_b   1.000
_cell.length_c   1.000
_cell.angle_alpha   90.00
_cell.angle_beta   90.00
_cell.angle_gamma   90.00
#
_symmetry.space_group_name_H-M   'P 1'
#
loop_
_entity.id
_entity.type
_entity.pdbx_description
1 polymer ?
#
loop_
_entity_poly.entity_id
_entity_poly.type
_entity_poly.pdbx_seq_one_letter_code
_entity_poly.pdbx_strand_id
1 'polypeptide(L)'
;MRRSIFALLLSPFFPLAACGDEKPPLKAGIIGLDTSHVVAFTQTLNNPKAKGILRRVRVVAAYAGGSPDLPESKDRVEGYTKTLREKFGVEIVDSIDALLPKVDVVLLESVDGRPHLEQVKPVFRAKKPVFIDKPVAGTLADAVVIYRLAKESGTPCFSSSSLRFSPGIRAARPEGKFGDILGCDAYGPCHLEPHHPDLFWYGIHGVETLFTIMGPGCESVTRVETDNTEFVTGKWKDGRVGTFRGIRKGKSDYGAMVFGSKAVGPSGGFGGYEPLVVEICKFFDTGVAPVTAEETLEIYAFMEAADESKRQGGKPVTLASVLNRAKGK
;
A
#
# COMPACT_ATOMS: atom_id res chain seq x y z
N MET A 1 50.83 69.63 -17.38
CA MET A 1 50.64 68.38 -16.68
C MET A 1 49.14 68.05 -16.73
N ARG A 2 48.67 67.13 -17.63
CA ARG A 2 47.30 66.71 -17.76
C ARG A 2 47.19 65.36 -17.07
N ARG A 3 46.33 65.23 -16.06
CA ARG A 3 46.04 64.00 -15.38
C ARG A 3 44.76 63.35 -16.05
N SER A 4 44.99 62.22 -16.70
CA SER A 4 43.89 61.38 -17.23
C SER A 4 43.36 60.55 -16.10
N ILE A 5 41.99 60.59 -15.86
CA ILE A 5 41.28 59.76 -14.92
C ILE A 5 40.70 58.61 -15.73
N PHE A 6 41.15 57.38 -15.46
CA PHE A 6 40.58 56.16 -15.98
C PHE A 6 39.37 55.74 -15.08
N ALA A 7 38.13 55.77 -15.62
CA ALA A 7 36.95 55.27 -14.95
C ALA A 7 36.84 53.78 -15.24
N LEU A 8 36.93 52.96 -14.20
CA LEU A 8 36.73 51.53 -14.25
C LEU A 8 35.20 51.25 -14.18
N LEU A 9 34.60 50.82 -15.30
CA LEU A 9 33.23 50.36 -15.34
C LEU A 9 33.17 48.92 -14.80
N LEU A 10 32.66 48.74 -13.55
CA LEU A 10 32.27 47.45 -13.00
C LEU A 10 30.89 47.08 -13.56
N SER A 11 30.84 46.08 -14.45
CA SER A 11 29.61 45.44 -14.84
C SER A 11 29.13 44.50 -13.73
N PRO A 12 27.85 44.57 -13.30
CA PRO A 12 27.34 43.62 -12.33
C PRO A 12 27.13 42.25 -13.01
N PHE A 13 27.86 41.26 -12.53
CA PHE A 13 27.64 39.84 -12.86
C PHE A 13 26.39 39.39 -12.13
N PHE A 14 25.25 39.31 -12.83
CA PHE A 14 24.10 38.58 -12.33
C PHE A 14 24.37 37.09 -12.53
N PRO A 15 24.36 36.25 -11.46
CA PRO A 15 24.37 34.82 -11.66
C PRO A 15 23.04 34.40 -12.26
N LEU A 16 23.04 33.85 -13.48
CA LEU A 16 21.93 33.08 -14.00
C LEU A 16 21.72 31.91 -12.99
N ALA A 17 20.64 31.96 -12.25
CA ALA A 17 20.17 30.82 -11.53
C ALA A 17 19.90 29.73 -12.58
N ALA A 18 20.70 28.66 -12.57
CA ALA A 18 20.48 27.48 -13.35
C ALA A 18 19.13 26.91 -12.89
N CYS A 19 18.08 27.15 -13.68
CA CYS A 19 16.81 26.46 -13.57
C CYS A 19 17.15 25.00 -13.93
N GLY A 20 17.40 24.15 -12.92
CA GLY A 20 17.60 22.73 -13.13
C GLY A 20 16.39 22.22 -13.88
N ASP A 21 16.60 21.54 -15.03
CA ASP A 21 15.54 20.89 -15.81
C ASP A 21 14.80 19.91 -14.92
N GLU A 22 13.69 20.36 -14.29
CA GLU A 22 12.78 19.48 -13.57
C GLU A 22 12.19 18.54 -14.61
N LYS A 23 12.49 17.23 -14.49
CA LYS A 23 11.89 16.21 -15.35
C LYS A 23 10.38 16.36 -15.32
N PRO A 24 9.67 16.22 -16.45
CA PRO A 24 8.21 16.28 -16.48
C PRO A 24 7.61 15.22 -15.55
N PRO A 25 6.43 15.48 -14.97
CA PRO A 25 5.79 14.52 -14.09
C PRO A 25 5.43 13.24 -14.85
N LEU A 26 5.59 12.10 -14.21
CA LEU A 26 5.13 10.81 -14.70
C LEU A 26 3.60 10.81 -14.77
N LYS A 27 3.07 10.32 -15.88
CA LYS A 27 1.64 10.16 -16.09
C LYS A 27 1.18 8.88 -15.41
N ALA A 28 0.31 8.98 -14.41
CA ALA A 28 -0.28 7.84 -13.73
C ALA A 28 -1.65 7.51 -14.30
N GLY A 29 -1.90 6.20 -14.46
CA GLY A 29 -3.21 5.66 -14.77
C GLY A 29 -3.81 4.94 -13.58
N ILE A 30 -5.13 5.05 -13.36
CA ILE A 30 -5.84 4.30 -12.33
C ILE A 30 -6.64 3.17 -12.97
N ILE A 31 -6.58 1.98 -12.36
CA ILE A 31 -7.44 0.83 -12.67
C ILE A 31 -8.32 0.55 -11.45
N GLY A 32 -9.65 0.56 -11.63
CA GLY A 32 -10.63 0.40 -10.54
C GLY A 32 -10.97 1.72 -9.87
N LEU A 33 -12.23 2.17 -10.03
CA LEU A 33 -12.72 3.43 -9.48
C LEU A 33 -13.83 3.19 -8.44
N ASP A 34 -13.58 2.29 -7.49
CA ASP A 34 -14.57 1.80 -6.52
C ASP A 34 -14.14 1.90 -5.06
N THR A 35 -12.98 2.53 -4.79
CA THR A 35 -12.49 2.85 -3.44
C THR A 35 -12.34 4.37 -3.24
N SER A 36 -12.43 4.81 -1.98
CA SER A 36 -12.15 6.22 -1.63
C SER A 36 -10.70 6.65 -1.92
N HIS A 37 -9.79 5.70 -2.09
CA HIS A 37 -8.38 5.98 -2.39
C HIS A 37 -8.23 6.70 -3.74
N VAL A 38 -9.02 6.33 -4.76
CA VAL A 38 -8.94 6.97 -6.09
C VAL A 38 -9.11 8.48 -6.05
N VAL A 39 -10.05 8.95 -5.22
CA VAL A 39 -10.29 10.39 -5.03
C VAL A 39 -9.19 11.01 -4.17
N ALA A 40 -8.83 10.38 -3.06
CA ALA A 40 -7.84 10.89 -2.12
C ALA A 40 -6.43 10.98 -2.75
N PHE A 41 -6.01 9.95 -3.49
CA PHE A 41 -4.71 9.92 -4.16
C PHE A 41 -4.68 10.92 -5.33
N THR A 42 -5.73 10.95 -6.15
CA THR A 42 -5.84 11.94 -7.24
C THR A 42 -5.83 13.37 -6.71
N GLN A 43 -6.54 13.66 -5.62
CA GLN A 43 -6.54 14.98 -4.99
C GLN A 43 -5.13 15.37 -4.51
N THR A 44 -4.36 14.45 -3.97
CA THR A 44 -2.98 14.68 -3.51
C THR A 44 -2.04 14.90 -4.69
N LEU A 45 -2.08 14.01 -5.70
CA LEU A 45 -1.16 14.00 -6.85
C LEU A 45 -1.47 15.13 -7.85
N ASN A 46 -2.74 15.47 -8.06
CA ASN A 46 -3.16 16.52 -8.98
C ASN A 46 -3.29 17.89 -8.31
N ASN A 47 -2.89 18.03 -7.03
CA ASN A 47 -2.90 19.29 -6.33
C ASN A 47 -1.91 20.28 -6.98
N PRO A 48 -2.36 21.45 -7.48
CA PRO A 48 -1.47 22.45 -8.08
C PRO A 48 -0.46 23.04 -7.07
N LYS A 49 -0.72 22.87 -5.77
CA LYS A 49 0.17 23.30 -4.69
C LYS A 49 1.06 22.15 -4.16
N ALA A 50 1.05 20.97 -4.80
CA ALA A 50 1.90 19.85 -4.42
C ALA A 50 3.38 20.28 -4.39
N LYS A 51 4.15 19.73 -3.45
CA LYS A 51 5.57 20.05 -3.25
C LYS A 51 6.42 18.78 -3.25
N GLY A 52 7.70 18.95 -3.52
CA GLY A 52 8.68 17.87 -3.47
C GLY A 52 8.30 16.71 -4.38
N ILE A 53 8.42 15.48 -3.87
CA ILE A 53 8.21 14.26 -4.67
C ILE A 53 6.76 14.13 -5.19
N LEU A 54 5.77 14.73 -4.53
CA LEU A 54 4.38 14.69 -4.98
C LEU A 54 4.15 15.37 -6.34
N ARG A 55 5.06 16.26 -6.78
CA ARG A 55 5.02 16.87 -8.11
C ARG A 55 5.46 15.94 -9.23
N ARG A 56 6.09 14.81 -8.88
CA ARG A 56 6.67 13.86 -9.85
C ARG A 56 5.65 12.96 -10.51
N VAL A 57 4.42 12.89 -9.99
CA VAL A 57 3.36 11.99 -10.49
C VAL A 57 2.07 12.78 -10.65
N ARG A 58 1.35 12.54 -11.76
CA ARG A 58 0.05 13.13 -12.03
C ARG A 58 -0.89 12.10 -12.62
N VAL A 59 -2.08 11.96 -12.05
CA VAL A 59 -3.15 11.11 -12.60
C VAL A 59 -3.75 11.79 -13.83
N VAL A 60 -3.72 11.10 -14.98
CA VAL A 60 -4.17 11.65 -16.25
C VAL A 60 -5.30 10.86 -16.91
N ALA A 61 -5.36 9.55 -16.65
CA ALA A 61 -6.37 8.67 -17.23
C ALA A 61 -6.77 7.57 -16.23
N ALA A 62 -7.97 7.00 -16.40
CA ALA A 62 -8.46 5.92 -15.55
C ALA A 62 -9.41 4.99 -16.29
N TYR A 63 -9.39 3.71 -15.91
CA TYR A 63 -10.36 2.69 -16.27
C TYR A 63 -11.24 2.37 -15.07
N ALA A 64 -12.57 2.49 -15.25
CA ALA A 64 -13.51 2.42 -14.13
C ALA A 64 -13.51 1.05 -13.43
N GLY A 65 -13.52 -0.06 -14.16
CA GLY A 65 -13.57 -1.40 -13.60
C GLY A 65 -14.83 -1.64 -12.76
N GLY A 66 -14.64 -2.34 -11.65
CA GLY A 66 -15.67 -2.66 -10.66
C GLY A 66 -16.07 -4.12 -10.65
N SER A 67 -16.57 -4.58 -9.49
CA SER A 67 -17.08 -5.93 -9.25
C SER A 67 -18.60 -5.85 -9.02
N PRO A 68 -19.43 -6.30 -9.97
CA PRO A 68 -20.89 -6.11 -9.92
C PRO A 68 -21.58 -6.94 -8.80
N ASP A 69 -20.93 -7.99 -8.31
CA ASP A 69 -21.39 -8.85 -7.21
C ASP A 69 -20.98 -8.33 -5.82
N LEU A 70 -20.14 -7.26 -5.76
CA LEU A 70 -19.67 -6.66 -4.52
C LEU A 70 -20.34 -5.28 -4.32
N PRO A 71 -21.26 -5.12 -3.33
CA PRO A 71 -21.98 -3.87 -3.12
C PRO A 71 -21.07 -2.65 -2.96
N GLU A 72 -19.97 -2.76 -2.17
CA GLU A 72 -19.00 -1.69 -1.96
C GLU A 72 -18.33 -1.23 -3.26
N SER A 73 -18.19 -2.10 -4.24
CA SER A 73 -17.69 -1.75 -5.57
C SER A 73 -18.80 -1.14 -6.43
N LYS A 74 -19.85 -1.91 -6.67
CA LYS A 74 -20.97 -1.55 -7.56
C LYS A 74 -21.56 -0.17 -7.27
N ASP A 75 -21.79 0.14 -5.99
CA ASP A 75 -22.50 1.36 -5.58
C ASP A 75 -21.58 2.61 -5.64
N ARG A 76 -20.28 2.44 -5.82
CA ARG A 76 -19.29 3.54 -5.77
C ARG A 76 -18.68 3.91 -7.11
N VAL A 77 -18.57 2.97 -8.05
CA VAL A 77 -17.88 3.17 -9.35
C VAL A 77 -18.37 4.40 -10.08
N GLU A 78 -19.70 4.58 -10.23
CA GLU A 78 -20.26 5.70 -10.98
C GLU A 78 -19.92 7.04 -10.35
N GLY A 79 -20.09 7.16 -9.03
CA GLY A 79 -19.83 8.39 -8.27
C GLY A 79 -18.36 8.82 -8.31
N TYR A 80 -17.44 7.87 -8.15
CA TYR A 80 -16.01 8.17 -8.23
C TYR A 80 -15.56 8.45 -9.66
N THR A 81 -16.07 7.72 -10.65
CA THR A 81 -15.81 7.99 -12.07
C THR A 81 -16.21 9.41 -12.45
N LYS A 82 -17.41 9.83 -12.04
CA LYS A 82 -17.88 11.21 -12.23
C LYS A 82 -16.95 12.23 -11.55
N THR A 83 -16.57 11.96 -10.30
CA THR A 83 -15.68 12.86 -9.54
C THR A 83 -14.32 13.02 -10.22
N LEU A 84 -13.70 11.92 -10.68
CA LEU A 84 -12.41 11.99 -11.35
C LEU A 84 -12.49 12.77 -12.67
N ARG A 85 -13.53 12.53 -13.45
CA ARG A 85 -13.74 13.23 -14.73
C ARG A 85 -14.01 14.73 -14.52
N GLU A 86 -14.98 15.07 -13.68
CA GLU A 86 -15.48 16.46 -13.59
C GLU A 86 -14.61 17.35 -12.70
N LYS A 87 -14.13 16.82 -11.57
CA LYS A 87 -13.35 17.61 -10.61
C LYS A 87 -11.86 17.65 -10.93
N PHE A 88 -11.30 16.55 -11.44
CA PHE A 88 -9.86 16.43 -11.64
C PHE A 88 -9.46 16.41 -13.13
N GLY A 89 -10.41 16.37 -14.07
CA GLY A 89 -10.12 16.34 -15.50
C GLY A 89 -9.42 15.05 -15.96
N VAL A 90 -9.62 13.94 -15.25
CA VAL A 90 -9.03 12.64 -15.59
C VAL A 90 -9.82 12.04 -16.76
N GLU A 91 -9.11 11.62 -17.81
CA GLU A 91 -9.69 10.91 -18.94
C GLU A 91 -10.18 9.54 -18.53
N ILE A 92 -11.45 9.20 -18.78
CA ILE A 92 -11.98 7.86 -18.51
C ILE A 92 -11.95 7.06 -19.82
N VAL A 93 -11.30 5.90 -19.76
CA VAL A 93 -11.13 4.99 -20.91
C VAL A 93 -11.93 3.69 -20.70
N ASP A 94 -12.20 2.97 -21.79
CA ASP A 94 -13.09 1.82 -21.80
C ASP A 94 -12.39 0.49 -21.47
N SER A 95 -11.05 0.47 -21.41
CA SER A 95 -10.28 -0.74 -21.10
C SER A 95 -8.89 -0.44 -20.53
N ILE A 96 -8.29 -1.45 -19.90
CA ILE A 96 -6.89 -1.39 -19.44
C ILE A 96 -5.95 -1.22 -20.66
N ASP A 97 -6.20 -1.91 -21.76
CA ASP A 97 -5.38 -1.80 -22.97
C ASP A 97 -5.44 -0.38 -23.59
N ALA A 98 -6.59 0.32 -23.46
CA ALA A 98 -6.70 1.71 -23.88
C ALA A 98 -6.01 2.69 -22.88
N LEU A 99 -5.86 2.29 -21.62
CA LEU A 99 -5.17 3.08 -20.57
C LEU A 99 -3.65 3.08 -20.76
N LEU A 100 -3.06 1.90 -20.98
CA LEU A 100 -1.61 1.69 -20.90
C LEU A 100 -0.77 2.56 -21.85
N PRO A 101 -1.18 2.85 -23.10
CA PRO A 101 -0.42 3.77 -23.97
C PRO A 101 -0.38 5.23 -23.50
N LYS A 102 -1.28 5.64 -22.63
CA LYS A 102 -1.44 7.02 -22.18
C LYS A 102 -0.62 7.36 -20.92
N VAL A 103 -0.06 6.34 -20.24
CA VAL A 103 0.51 6.47 -18.90
C VAL A 103 1.92 5.86 -18.80
N ASP A 104 2.68 6.34 -17.83
CA ASP A 104 4.02 5.84 -17.53
C ASP A 104 4.00 4.82 -16.38
N VAL A 105 3.09 4.99 -15.42
CA VAL A 105 2.94 4.20 -14.20
C VAL A 105 1.47 3.93 -13.90
N VAL A 106 1.19 2.91 -13.08
CA VAL A 106 -0.18 2.46 -12.81
C VAL A 106 -0.45 2.40 -11.30
N LEU A 107 -1.63 2.89 -10.92
CA LEU A 107 -2.26 2.70 -9.62
C LEU A 107 -3.40 1.70 -9.84
N LEU A 108 -3.24 0.45 -9.39
CA LEU A 108 -4.29 -0.56 -9.41
C LEU A 108 -5.04 -0.49 -8.08
N GLU A 109 -6.22 0.13 -8.10
CA GLU A 109 -6.98 0.51 -6.91
C GLU A 109 -8.37 -0.13 -6.82
N SER A 110 -8.66 -1.20 -7.59
CA SER A 110 -9.90 -1.95 -7.39
C SER A 110 -10.04 -2.36 -5.92
N VAL A 111 -11.19 -2.08 -5.29
CA VAL A 111 -11.40 -2.44 -3.87
C VAL A 111 -11.41 -3.95 -3.66
N ASP A 112 -11.83 -4.69 -4.67
CA ASP A 112 -11.88 -6.14 -4.72
C ASP A 112 -10.52 -6.70 -5.18
N GLY A 113 -9.89 -7.52 -4.35
CA GLY A 113 -8.62 -8.17 -4.69
C GLY A 113 -8.75 -9.32 -5.71
N ARG A 114 -9.95 -9.86 -5.94
CA ARG A 114 -10.17 -11.00 -6.85
C ARG A 114 -9.77 -10.72 -8.30
N PRO A 115 -10.13 -9.57 -8.91
CA PRO A 115 -9.73 -9.25 -10.29
C PRO A 115 -8.27 -8.81 -10.44
N HIS A 116 -7.52 -8.51 -9.37
CA HIS A 116 -6.19 -7.90 -9.46
C HIS A 116 -5.21 -8.71 -10.32
N LEU A 117 -5.22 -10.06 -10.20
CA LEU A 117 -4.35 -10.91 -11.01
C LEU A 117 -4.60 -10.70 -12.52
N GLU A 118 -5.85 -10.66 -12.95
CA GLU A 118 -6.17 -10.45 -14.37
C GLU A 118 -5.91 -9.02 -14.82
N GLN A 119 -6.19 -8.04 -13.95
CA GLN A 119 -5.97 -6.62 -14.25
C GLN A 119 -4.48 -6.27 -14.35
N VAL A 120 -3.61 -6.91 -13.58
CA VAL A 120 -2.18 -6.59 -13.58
C VAL A 120 -1.40 -7.25 -14.74
N LYS A 121 -1.90 -8.36 -15.30
CA LYS A 121 -1.23 -9.06 -16.42
C LYS A 121 -0.91 -8.15 -17.62
N PRO A 122 -1.85 -7.36 -18.15
CA PRO A 122 -1.53 -6.41 -19.23
C PRO A 122 -0.54 -5.32 -18.79
N VAL A 123 -0.59 -4.88 -17.52
CA VAL A 123 0.34 -3.89 -16.96
C VAL A 123 1.78 -4.43 -16.96
N PHE A 124 1.99 -5.69 -16.54
CA PHE A 124 3.29 -6.33 -16.57
C PHE A 124 3.79 -6.56 -18.00
N ARG A 125 2.91 -6.97 -18.94
CA ARG A 125 3.28 -7.06 -20.38
C ARG A 125 3.75 -5.71 -20.93
N ALA A 126 3.11 -4.62 -20.52
CA ALA A 126 3.49 -3.26 -20.91
C ALA A 126 4.68 -2.71 -20.11
N LYS A 127 5.24 -3.47 -19.16
CA LYS A 127 6.37 -3.11 -18.29
C LYS A 127 6.15 -1.77 -17.55
N LYS A 128 4.91 -1.49 -17.11
CA LYS A 128 4.60 -0.28 -16.37
C LYS A 128 4.75 -0.55 -14.87
N PRO A 129 5.61 0.20 -14.14
CA PRO A 129 5.65 0.12 -12.69
C PRO A 129 4.26 0.29 -12.10
N VAL A 130 3.91 -0.53 -11.09
CA VAL A 130 2.55 -0.54 -10.55
C VAL A 130 2.53 -0.61 -9.03
N PHE A 131 1.75 0.28 -8.42
CA PHE A 131 1.25 0.13 -7.05
C PHE A 131 -0.07 -0.64 -7.12
N ILE A 132 -0.19 -1.70 -6.31
CA ILE A 132 -1.42 -2.49 -6.18
C ILE A 132 -1.99 -2.22 -4.79
N ASP A 133 -3.18 -1.64 -4.73
CA ASP A 133 -3.83 -1.38 -3.44
C ASP A 133 -4.17 -2.69 -2.71
N LYS A 134 -4.37 -2.59 -1.42
CA LYS A 134 -4.80 -3.74 -0.61
C LYS A 134 -6.30 -4.09 -0.87
N PRO A 135 -6.64 -5.37 -0.84
CA PRO A 135 -5.74 -6.52 -0.77
C PRO A 135 -5.04 -6.74 -2.11
N VAL A 136 -3.75 -7.13 -2.10
CA VAL A 136 -2.97 -7.34 -3.35
C VAL A 136 -3.60 -8.38 -4.27
N ALA A 137 -4.37 -9.29 -3.70
CA ALA A 137 -5.13 -10.33 -4.40
C ALA A 137 -6.26 -10.86 -3.52
N GLY A 138 -7.23 -11.57 -4.13
CA GLY A 138 -8.30 -12.27 -3.43
C GLY A 138 -7.86 -13.54 -2.70
N THR A 139 -6.69 -14.10 -3.03
CA THR A 139 -6.12 -15.30 -2.41
C THR A 139 -4.60 -15.21 -2.26
N LEU A 140 -4.01 -15.98 -1.32
CA LEU A 140 -2.56 -16.11 -1.23
C LEU A 140 -1.95 -16.70 -2.51
N ALA A 141 -2.63 -17.63 -3.18
CA ALA A 141 -2.15 -18.21 -4.44
C ALA A 141 -2.02 -17.16 -5.55
N ASP A 142 -3.03 -16.31 -5.70
CA ASP A 142 -2.99 -15.22 -6.69
C ASP A 142 -1.92 -14.18 -6.35
N ALA A 143 -1.74 -13.86 -5.06
CA ALA A 143 -0.65 -12.99 -4.62
C ALA A 143 0.73 -13.55 -5.01
N VAL A 144 0.96 -14.86 -4.82
CA VAL A 144 2.19 -15.54 -5.27
C VAL A 144 2.37 -15.43 -6.78
N VAL A 145 1.29 -15.62 -7.56
CA VAL A 145 1.35 -15.51 -9.03
C VAL A 145 1.64 -14.07 -9.45
N ILE A 146 1.02 -13.06 -8.84
CA ILE A 146 1.26 -11.64 -9.14
C ILE A 146 2.75 -11.31 -8.98
N TYR A 147 3.35 -11.62 -7.84
CA TYR A 147 4.77 -11.32 -7.60
C TYR A 147 5.73 -12.15 -8.47
N ARG A 148 5.35 -13.40 -8.82
CA ARG A 148 6.09 -14.19 -9.80
C ARG A 148 6.09 -13.53 -11.18
N LEU A 149 4.93 -13.11 -11.68
CA LEU A 149 4.80 -12.43 -12.98
C LEU A 149 5.52 -11.08 -13.00
N ALA A 150 5.48 -10.32 -11.89
CA ALA A 150 6.26 -9.09 -11.74
C ALA A 150 7.76 -9.36 -11.91
N LYS A 151 8.28 -10.39 -11.24
CA LYS A 151 9.69 -10.80 -11.34
C LYS A 151 10.05 -11.27 -12.75
N GLU A 152 9.23 -12.12 -13.35
CA GLU A 152 9.44 -12.63 -14.71
C GLU A 152 9.43 -11.54 -15.77
N SER A 153 8.56 -10.55 -15.65
CA SER A 153 8.49 -9.40 -16.57
C SER A 153 9.58 -8.34 -16.29
N GLY A 154 10.24 -8.40 -15.13
CA GLY A 154 11.14 -7.36 -14.67
C GLY A 154 10.43 -6.05 -14.34
N THR A 155 9.12 -6.09 -14.04
CA THR A 155 8.32 -4.90 -13.76
C THR A 155 8.23 -4.69 -12.25
N PRO A 156 8.69 -3.53 -11.72
CA PRO A 156 8.57 -3.23 -10.31
C PRO A 156 7.10 -3.14 -9.87
N CYS A 157 6.76 -3.77 -8.74
CA CYS A 157 5.46 -3.59 -8.09
C CYS A 157 5.57 -3.68 -6.57
N PHE A 158 4.64 -3.07 -5.85
CA PHE A 158 4.43 -3.28 -4.43
C PHE A 158 2.98 -3.05 -4.04
N SER A 159 2.61 -3.54 -2.87
CA SER A 159 1.32 -3.31 -2.23
C SER A 159 1.53 -2.93 -0.77
N SER A 160 0.65 -2.11 -0.22
CA SER A 160 0.69 -1.75 1.20
C SER A 160 -0.61 -1.10 1.68
N SER A 161 -0.90 -1.26 2.96
CA SER A 161 -1.85 -0.41 3.68
C SER A 161 -1.23 0.97 3.96
N SER A 162 -2.05 2.01 3.92
CA SER A 162 -1.65 3.37 4.33
C SER A 162 -1.19 3.47 5.78
N LEU A 163 -1.65 2.55 6.64
CA LEU A 163 -1.25 2.49 8.05
C LEU A 163 0.25 2.27 8.23
N ARG A 164 0.90 1.48 7.37
CA ARG A 164 2.35 1.25 7.39
C ARG A 164 3.17 2.53 7.45
N PHE A 165 2.69 3.56 6.77
CA PHE A 165 3.39 4.84 6.64
C PHE A 165 2.85 5.92 7.57
N SER A 166 1.85 5.62 8.40
CA SER A 166 1.37 6.54 9.43
C SER A 166 2.50 6.91 10.38
N PRO A 167 2.69 8.22 10.70
CA PRO A 167 3.88 8.68 11.43
C PRO A 167 4.12 7.95 12.75
N GLY A 168 3.05 7.70 13.53
CA GLY A 168 3.15 7.01 14.82
C GLY A 168 3.56 5.55 14.69
N ILE A 169 2.97 4.82 13.72
CA ILE A 169 3.29 3.41 13.44
C ILE A 169 4.72 3.31 12.90
N ARG A 170 5.11 4.24 12.03
CA ARG A 170 6.46 4.31 11.48
C ARG A 170 7.53 4.57 12.56
N ALA A 171 7.23 5.42 13.55
CA ALA A 171 8.10 5.69 14.68
C ALA A 171 8.19 4.52 15.68
N ALA A 172 7.31 3.54 15.59
CA ALA A 172 7.30 2.33 16.40
C ALA A 172 8.09 1.16 15.81
N ARG A 173 8.71 1.34 14.64
CA ARG A 173 9.60 0.34 14.02
C ARG A 173 10.83 0.05 14.90
N PRO A 174 11.53 -1.08 14.66
CA PRO A 174 12.80 -1.37 15.33
C PRO A 174 13.75 -0.17 15.25
N GLU A 175 14.57 0.00 16.31
CA GLU A 175 15.50 1.13 16.49
C GLU A 175 14.84 2.50 16.71
N GLY A 176 13.51 2.57 16.71
CA GLY A 176 12.74 3.77 17.04
C GLY A 176 12.64 4.03 18.55
N LYS A 177 11.60 4.77 18.94
CA LYS A 177 11.38 5.19 20.35
C LYS A 177 11.26 4.05 21.37
N PHE A 178 10.92 2.84 20.91
CA PHE A 178 10.75 1.66 21.75
C PHE A 178 12.05 0.82 21.89
N GLY A 179 13.08 1.11 21.14
CA GLY A 179 14.29 0.27 21.04
C GLY A 179 14.03 -1.04 20.28
N ASP A 180 14.64 -2.14 20.75
CA ASP A 180 14.36 -3.46 20.19
C ASP A 180 12.93 -3.87 20.48
N ILE A 181 12.20 -4.33 19.49
CA ILE A 181 10.80 -4.74 19.64
C ILE A 181 10.77 -6.16 20.19
N LEU A 182 10.17 -6.31 21.38
CA LEU A 182 10.01 -7.58 22.08
C LEU A 182 8.64 -8.21 21.84
N GLY A 183 7.62 -7.37 21.52
CA GLY A 183 6.28 -7.82 21.20
C GLY A 183 5.40 -6.65 20.73
N CYS A 184 4.24 -6.98 20.17
CA CYS A 184 3.29 -6.00 19.67
C CYS A 184 1.87 -6.57 19.67
N ASP A 185 0.89 -5.80 20.19
CA ASP A 185 -0.53 -6.11 20.12
C ASP A 185 -1.22 -5.09 19.20
N ALA A 186 -1.35 -5.42 17.93
CA ALA A 186 -2.05 -4.58 16.95
C ALA A 186 -3.57 -4.79 17.02
N TYR A 187 -4.33 -3.74 16.68
CA TYR A 187 -5.79 -3.82 16.60
C TYR A 187 -6.33 -2.96 15.46
N GLY A 188 -7.51 -3.33 14.97
CA GLY A 188 -8.20 -2.58 13.92
C GLY A 188 -9.60 -3.13 13.64
N PRO A 189 -10.43 -2.39 12.86
CA PRO A 189 -11.65 -2.93 12.31
C PRO A 189 -11.38 -4.21 11.53
N CYS A 190 -12.30 -5.18 11.61
CA CYS A 190 -12.18 -6.45 10.88
C CYS A 190 -13.55 -6.89 10.38
N HIS A 191 -14.19 -6.05 9.55
CA HIS A 191 -15.41 -6.42 8.86
C HIS A 191 -15.12 -7.56 7.90
N LEU A 192 -16.00 -8.56 7.87
CA LEU A 192 -15.94 -9.68 6.96
C LEU A 192 -16.66 -9.33 5.66
N GLU A 193 -16.16 -9.88 4.56
CA GLU A 193 -16.78 -9.79 3.25
C GLU A 193 -16.83 -11.21 2.66
N PRO A 194 -18.04 -11.74 2.32
CA PRO A 194 -18.21 -13.17 1.98
C PRO A 194 -17.40 -13.67 0.78
N HIS A 195 -17.00 -12.79 -0.13
CA HIS A 195 -16.20 -13.15 -1.32
C HIS A 195 -14.69 -13.17 -1.07
N HIS A 196 -14.25 -12.78 0.13
CA HIS A 196 -12.84 -12.75 0.51
C HIS A 196 -12.55 -13.64 1.72
N PRO A 197 -11.32 -14.14 1.88
CA PRO A 197 -10.87 -14.72 3.14
C PRO A 197 -11.02 -13.70 4.27
N ASP A 198 -11.34 -14.15 5.48
CA ASP A 198 -11.80 -13.32 6.59
C ASP A 198 -10.94 -12.06 6.85
N LEU A 199 -9.62 -12.23 6.92
CA LEU A 199 -8.71 -11.13 7.27
C LEU A 199 -8.30 -10.27 6.08
N PHE A 200 -8.50 -10.72 4.85
CA PHE A 200 -8.03 -10.04 3.64
C PHE A 200 -8.76 -8.72 3.38
N TRP A 201 -10.03 -8.61 3.79
CA TRP A 201 -10.84 -7.44 3.50
C TRP A 201 -10.45 -6.21 4.33
N TYR A 202 -10.62 -6.28 5.67
CA TYR A 202 -10.28 -5.20 6.60
C TYR A 202 -9.16 -5.57 7.58
N GLY A 203 -9.06 -6.84 7.98
CA GLY A 203 -8.03 -7.32 8.89
C GLY A 203 -6.62 -7.05 8.41
N ILE A 204 -6.41 -7.02 7.10
CA ILE A 204 -5.12 -6.67 6.45
C ILE A 204 -4.48 -5.41 7.02
N HIS A 205 -5.25 -4.37 7.35
CA HIS A 205 -4.71 -3.13 7.89
C HIS A 205 -4.04 -3.31 9.25
N GLY A 206 -4.67 -4.08 10.14
CA GLY A 206 -4.09 -4.36 11.46
C GLY A 206 -2.93 -5.37 11.39
N VAL A 207 -3.03 -6.38 10.51
CA VAL A 207 -1.93 -7.32 10.27
C VAL A 207 -0.72 -6.60 9.67
N GLU A 208 -0.92 -5.67 8.74
CA GLU A 208 0.17 -4.87 8.19
C GLU A 208 0.78 -3.93 9.24
N THR A 209 -0.02 -3.38 10.16
CA THR A 209 0.49 -2.64 11.32
C THR A 209 1.37 -3.52 12.20
N LEU A 210 0.93 -4.76 12.48
CA LEU A 210 1.71 -5.75 13.23
C LEU A 210 3.07 -6.02 12.57
N PHE A 211 3.08 -6.33 11.27
CA PHE A 211 4.31 -6.59 10.53
C PHE A 211 5.20 -5.34 10.37
N THR A 212 4.60 -4.15 10.30
CA THR A 212 5.38 -2.90 10.26
C THR A 212 6.22 -2.72 11.52
N ILE A 213 5.69 -3.14 12.68
CA ILE A 213 6.34 -2.99 13.99
C ILE A 213 7.24 -4.19 14.29
N MET A 214 6.74 -5.40 14.10
CA MET A 214 7.47 -6.64 14.42
C MET A 214 8.53 -7.01 13.38
N GLY A 215 8.36 -6.55 12.13
CA GLY A 215 9.13 -7.04 10.98
C GLY A 215 8.73 -8.44 10.55
N PRO A 216 9.30 -8.94 9.44
CA PRO A 216 9.10 -10.32 8.95
C PRO A 216 9.73 -11.35 9.90
N GLY A 217 9.42 -12.63 9.69
CA GLY A 217 9.96 -13.76 10.44
C GLY A 217 8.94 -14.50 11.28
N CYS A 218 7.62 -14.30 11.06
CA CYS A 218 6.58 -15.09 11.70
C CYS A 218 6.65 -16.55 11.24
N GLU A 219 6.63 -17.47 12.20
CA GLU A 219 6.76 -18.90 11.95
C GLU A 219 5.43 -19.63 11.96
N SER A 220 4.57 -19.29 12.92
CA SER A 220 3.27 -19.95 13.10
C SER A 220 2.23 -19.01 13.67
N VAL A 221 0.97 -19.34 13.42
CA VAL A 221 -0.21 -18.54 13.77
C VAL A 221 -1.25 -19.41 14.46
N THR A 222 -1.89 -18.85 15.48
CA THR A 222 -3.06 -19.43 16.16
C THR A 222 -4.17 -18.39 16.17
N ARG A 223 -5.44 -18.81 15.92
CA ARG A 223 -6.59 -17.91 15.91
C ARG A 223 -7.69 -18.39 16.82
N VAL A 224 -8.24 -17.44 17.59
CA VAL A 224 -9.51 -17.57 18.33
C VAL A 224 -10.47 -16.54 17.80
N GLU A 225 -11.71 -16.91 17.59
CA GLU A 225 -12.73 -15.99 17.11
C GLU A 225 -14.04 -16.08 17.91
N THR A 226 -14.80 -15.00 17.81
CA THR A 226 -16.21 -14.90 18.21
C THR A 226 -16.94 -14.08 17.15
N ASP A 227 -18.28 -14.00 17.21
CA ASP A 227 -19.06 -13.14 16.29
C ASP A 227 -18.61 -11.68 16.27
N ASN A 228 -17.98 -11.20 17.33
CA ASN A 228 -17.63 -9.80 17.53
C ASN A 228 -16.14 -9.49 17.39
N THR A 229 -15.27 -10.51 17.39
CA THR A 229 -13.83 -10.30 17.51
C THR A 229 -13.05 -11.43 16.87
N GLU A 230 -11.98 -11.06 16.20
CA GLU A 230 -10.87 -11.95 15.87
C GLU A 230 -9.72 -11.72 16.86
N PHE A 231 -9.04 -12.78 17.26
CA PHE A 231 -7.79 -12.69 18.01
C PHE A 231 -6.78 -13.68 17.42
N VAL A 232 -5.75 -13.12 16.82
CA VAL A 232 -4.72 -13.88 16.11
C VAL A 232 -3.39 -13.69 16.81
N THR A 233 -2.70 -14.77 17.14
CA THR A 233 -1.38 -14.76 17.77
C THR A 233 -0.36 -15.34 16.81
N GLY A 234 0.67 -14.57 16.48
CA GLY A 234 1.84 -15.01 15.71
C GLY A 234 3.05 -15.25 16.62
N LYS A 235 3.80 -16.33 16.34
CA LYS A 235 5.10 -16.63 16.95
C LYS A 235 6.20 -16.42 15.92
N TRP A 236 7.15 -15.55 16.22
CA TRP A 236 8.33 -15.28 15.39
C TRP A 236 9.45 -16.28 15.67
N LYS A 237 10.33 -16.48 14.68
CA LYS A 237 11.47 -17.42 14.76
C LYS A 237 12.43 -17.13 15.91
N ASP A 238 12.56 -15.86 16.27
CA ASP A 238 13.40 -15.38 17.39
C ASP A 238 12.73 -15.48 18.77
N GLY A 239 11.54 -16.08 18.83
CA GLY A 239 10.77 -16.31 20.06
C GLY A 239 9.82 -15.16 20.43
N ARG A 240 9.83 -14.02 19.70
CA ARG A 240 8.88 -12.93 19.92
C ARG A 240 7.45 -13.37 19.59
N VAL A 241 6.49 -12.71 20.27
CA VAL A 241 5.08 -12.93 20.05
C VAL A 241 4.44 -11.60 19.67
N GLY A 242 3.59 -11.63 18.65
CA GLY A 242 2.77 -10.50 18.24
C GLY A 242 1.32 -10.91 18.03
N THR A 243 0.38 -10.02 18.30
CA THR A 243 -1.04 -10.31 18.18
C THR A 243 -1.76 -9.32 17.28
N PHE A 244 -2.86 -9.78 16.67
CA PHE A 244 -3.84 -8.92 16.00
C PHE A 244 -5.22 -9.13 16.61
N ARG A 245 -5.84 -8.03 17.06
CA ARG A 245 -7.24 -7.99 17.47
C ARG A 245 -8.09 -7.34 16.40
N GLY A 246 -8.87 -8.11 15.70
CA GLY A 246 -9.89 -7.62 14.76
C GLY A 246 -11.19 -7.28 15.48
N ILE A 247 -11.69 -6.06 15.31
CA ILE A 247 -12.89 -5.54 15.99
C ILE A 247 -14.06 -5.50 15.01
N ARG A 248 -15.13 -6.24 15.29
CA ARG A 248 -16.35 -6.25 14.48
C ARG A 248 -17.53 -5.56 15.13
N LYS A 249 -17.51 -5.38 16.47
CA LYS A 249 -18.61 -4.76 17.22
C LYS A 249 -18.10 -3.66 18.15
N GLY A 250 -18.88 -2.61 18.26
CA GLY A 250 -18.56 -1.45 19.10
C GLY A 250 -17.70 -0.42 18.35
N LYS A 251 -17.13 0.53 19.08
CA LYS A 251 -16.23 1.51 18.52
C LYS A 251 -14.91 0.83 18.13
N SER A 252 -14.46 1.06 16.92
CA SER A 252 -13.18 0.56 16.42
C SER A 252 -12.26 1.70 16.02
N ASP A 253 -10.97 1.47 16.13
CA ASP A 253 -9.90 2.35 15.68
C ASP A 253 -8.68 1.50 15.32
N TYR A 254 -7.66 2.12 14.74
CA TYR A 254 -6.40 1.47 14.39
C TYR A 254 -5.30 1.83 15.37
N GLY A 255 -4.44 0.87 15.68
CA GLY A 255 -3.25 1.10 16.49
C GLY A 255 -2.56 -0.17 16.95
N ALA A 256 -1.59 0.00 17.82
CA ALA A 256 -0.92 -1.10 18.50
C ALA A 256 -0.39 -0.66 19.86
N MET A 257 -0.33 -1.61 20.82
CA MET A 257 0.51 -1.52 22.00
C MET A 257 1.84 -2.20 21.71
N VAL A 258 2.93 -1.47 21.88
CA VAL A 258 4.28 -1.92 21.56
C VAL A 258 5.07 -2.18 22.83
N PHE A 259 5.71 -3.33 22.90
CA PHE A 259 6.57 -3.76 24.00
C PHE A 259 8.01 -3.77 23.47
N GLY A 260 8.82 -2.83 23.92
CA GLY A 260 10.20 -2.70 23.48
C GLY A 260 11.20 -2.67 24.64
N SER A 261 12.48 -2.76 24.32
CA SER A 261 13.58 -2.78 25.28
C SER A 261 13.76 -1.44 26.04
N LYS A 262 13.24 -0.32 25.49
CA LYS A 262 13.37 1.02 26.07
C LYS A 262 12.05 1.57 26.59
N ALA A 263 10.90 1.10 26.09
CA ALA A 263 9.59 1.62 26.47
C ALA A 263 8.47 0.63 26.15
N VAL A 264 7.33 0.82 26.84
CA VAL A 264 6.05 0.20 26.50
C VAL A 264 5.04 1.32 26.26
N GLY A 265 4.24 1.23 25.19
CA GLY A 265 3.24 2.26 24.90
C GLY A 265 2.58 2.15 23.54
N PRO A 266 1.62 3.05 23.23
CA PRO A 266 0.89 3.03 21.98
C PRO A 266 1.75 3.50 20.81
N SER A 267 1.53 2.88 19.62
CA SER A 267 2.17 3.27 18.35
C SER A 267 1.58 4.57 17.78
N GLY A 268 0.33 4.90 18.11
CA GLY A 268 -0.51 5.81 17.34
C GLY A 268 -1.35 5.06 16.30
N GLY A 269 -2.24 5.79 15.62
CA GLY A 269 -3.23 5.25 14.68
C GLY A 269 -3.05 5.75 13.25
N PHE A 270 -4.16 5.81 12.51
CA PHE A 270 -4.18 6.25 11.11
C PHE A 270 -3.77 7.72 10.95
N GLY A 271 -2.79 7.97 10.11
CA GLY A 271 -2.19 9.29 9.84
C GLY A 271 -2.55 9.90 8.49
N GLY A 272 -3.63 9.44 7.85
CA GLY A 272 -4.03 9.89 6.51
C GLY A 272 -3.34 9.12 5.39
N TYR A 273 -3.67 9.48 4.14
CA TYR A 273 -3.17 8.77 2.94
C TYR A 273 -1.89 9.37 2.37
N GLU A 274 -1.62 10.65 2.61
CA GLU A 274 -0.47 11.35 2.01
C GLU A 274 0.87 10.65 2.27
N PRO A 275 1.16 10.09 3.47
CA PRO A 275 2.42 9.36 3.70
C PRO A 275 2.61 8.16 2.76
N LEU A 276 1.53 7.41 2.44
CA LEU A 276 1.59 6.33 1.45
C LEU A 276 1.81 6.89 0.04
N VAL A 277 1.08 7.95 -0.34
CA VAL A 277 1.22 8.58 -1.67
C VAL A 277 2.65 9.09 -1.89
N VAL A 278 3.30 9.64 -0.86
CA VAL A 278 4.72 10.01 -0.92
C VAL A 278 5.61 8.80 -1.25
N GLU A 279 5.39 7.66 -0.62
CA GLU A 279 6.19 6.45 -0.89
C GLU A 279 5.88 5.85 -2.28
N ILE A 280 4.62 5.93 -2.75
CA ILE A 280 4.25 5.59 -4.13
C ILE A 280 4.99 6.47 -5.14
N CYS A 281 5.05 7.78 -4.91
CA CYS A 281 5.81 8.70 -5.77
C CYS A 281 7.31 8.38 -5.79
N LYS A 282 7.91 8.08 -4.64
CA LYS A 282 9.31 7.66 -4.56
C LYS A 282 9.56 6.35 -5.31
N PHE A 283 8.66 5.39 -5.14
CA PHE A 283 8.72 4.13 -5.87
C PHE A 283 8.66 4.35 -7.39
N PHE A 284 7.75 5.16 -7.88
CA PHE A 284 7.64 5.44 -9.31
C PHE A 284 8.85 6.22 -9.86
N ASP A 285 9.48 7.08 -9.05
CA ASP A 285 10.67 7.83 -9.47
C ASP A 285 11.95 6.99 -9.46
N THR A 286 12.06 6.02 -8.55
CA THR A 286 13.29 5.24 -8.33
C THR A 286 13.22 3.79 -8.80
N GLY A 287 12.03 3.22 -8.96
CA GLY A 287 11.79 1.79 -9.20
C GLY A 287 12.01 0.91 -7.96
N VAL A 288 12.29 1.49 -6.78
CA VAL A 288 12.57 0.75 -5.53
C VAL A 288 11.30 0.64 -4.68
N ALA A 289 10.81 -0.57 -4.52
CA ALA A 289 9.64 -0.87 -3.70
C ALA A 289 9.94 -0.66 -2.20
N PRO A 290 9.10 0.10 -1.46
CA PRO A 290 9.30 0.32 -0.02
C PRO A 290 8.92 -0.90 0.84
N VAL A 291 8.21 -1.85 0.27
CA VAL A 291 7.83 -3.14 0.88
C VAL A 291 8.20 -4.24 -0.10
N THR A 292 8.91 -5.25 0.35
CA THR A 292 9.35 -6.35 -0.53
C THR A 292 8.20 -7.31 -0.84
N ALA A 293 8.34 -8.04 -1.93
CA ALA A 293 7.41 -9.12 -2.29
C ALA A 293 7.35 -10.19 -1.18
N GLU A 294 8.50 -10.53 -0.61
CA GLU A 294 8.63 -11.52 0.44
C GLU A 294 7.87 -11.11 1.70
N GLU A 295 8.00 -9.85 2.13
CA GLU A 295 7.26 -9.33 3.29
C GLU A 295 5.76 -9.31 3.02
N THR A 296 5.32 -8.85 1.85
CA THR A 296 3.90 -8.87 1.49
C THR A 296 3.36 -10.31 1.48
N LEU A 297 4.07 -11.25 0.88
CA LEU A 297 3.65 -12.66 0.85
C LEU A 297 3.62 -13.28 2.27
N GLU A 298 4.50 -12.85 3.17
CA GLU A 298 4.47 -13.30 4.56
C GLU A 298 3.25 -12.75 5.31
N ILE A 299 2.86 -11.49 5.08
CA ILE A 299 1.63 -10.90 5.61
C ILE A 299 0.39 -11.71 5.14
N TYR A 300 0.33 -12.04 3.85
CA TYR A 300 -0.78 -12.83 3.30
C TYR A 300 -0.76 -14.28 3.79
N ALA A 301 0.41 -14.86 3.98
CA ALA A 301 0.57 -16.18 4.58
C ALA A 301 0.13 -16.20 6.05
N PHE A 302 0.38 -15.12 6.80
CA PHE A 302 -0.11 -14.96 8.17
C PHE A 302 -1.64 -14.98 8.21
N MET A 303 -2.31 -14.24 7.33
CA MET A 303 -3.76 -14.21 7.24
C MET A 303 -4.35 -15.55 6.80
N GLU A 304 -3.76 -16.20 5.78
CA GLU A 304 -4.19 -17.54 5.34
C GLU A 304 -3.96 -18.61 6.42
N ALA A 305 -2.85 -18.52 7.18
CA ALA A 305 -2.59 -19.41 8.31
C ALA A 305 -3.58 -19.19 9.46
N ALA A 306 -4.02 -17.94 9.67
CA ALA A 306 -5.07 -17.62 10.64
C ALA A 306 -6.42 -18.25 10.25
N ASP A 307 -6.79 -18.18 8.97
CA ASP A 307 -8.01 -18.81 8.46
C ASP A 307 -7.92 -20.34 8.54
N GLU A 308 -6.76 -20.92 8.25
CA GLU A 308 -6.54 -22.37 8.42
C GLU A 308 -6.58 -22.78 9.90
N SER A 309 -6.01 -21.99 10.81
CA SER A 309 -6.09 -22.23 12.26
C SER A 309 -7.55 -22.24 12.73
N LYS A 310 -8.38 -21.31 12.26
CA LYS A 310 -9.83 -21.30 12.50
C LYS A 310 -10.47 -22.62 12.04
N ARG A 311 -10.22 -23.05 10.80
CA ARG A 311 -10.74 -24.33 10.25
C ARG A 311 -10.33 -25.56 11.07
N GLN A 312 -9.16 -25.48 11.74
CA GLN A 312 -8.63 -26.55 12.59
C GLN A 312 -8.98 -26.39 14.08
N GLY A 313 -9.95 -25.50 14.42
CA GLY A 313 -10.40 -25.30 15.81
C GLY A 313 -9.35 -24.61 16.69
N GLY A 314 -8.55 -23.69 16.12
CA GLY A 314 -7.56 -22.90 16.86
C GLY A 314 -6.19 -23.57 16.99
N LYS A 315 -5.88 -24.61 16.21
CA LYS A 315 -4.56 -25.25 16.22
C LYS A 315 -3.52 -24.34 15.56
N PRO A 316 -2.25 -24.37 16.02
CA PRO A 316 -1.15 -23.66 15.37
C PRO A 316 -0.95 -24.10 13.92
N VAL A 317 -0.82 -23.14 13.01
CA VAL A 317 -0.53 -23.37 11.58
C VAL A 317 0.73 -22.62 11.19
N THR A 318 1.66 -23.28 10.50
CA THR A 318 2.90 -22.63 10.04
C THR A 318 2.68 -21.87 8.74
N LEU A 319 3.35 -20.71 8.60
CA LEU A 319 3.30 -19.91 7.37
C LEU A 319 3.90 -20.72 6.19
N ALA A 320 4.93 -21.51 6.43
CA ALA A 320 5.53 -22.37 5.42
C ALA A 320 4.52 -23.35 4.81
N SER A 321 3.60 -23.93 5.62
CA SER A 321 2.61 -24.89 5.13
C SER A 321 1.62 -24.27 4.15
N VAL A 322 1.14 -23.03 4.42
CA VAL A 322 0.20 -22.33 3.54
C VAL A 322 0.90 -21.76 2.31
N LEU A 323 2.14 -21.26 2.43
CA LEU A 323 2.94 -20.81 1.29
C LEU A 323 3.26 -21.94 0.31
N ASN A 324 3.61 -23.14 0.83
CA ASN A 324 3.88 -24.30 -0.03
C ASN A 324 2.63 -24.74 -0.78
N ARG A 325 1.46 -24.73 -0.15
CA ARG A 325 0.18 -25.00 -0.82
C ARG A 325 -0.13 -23.97 -1.90
N ALA A 326 0.12 -22.69 -1.62
CA ALA A 326 -0.12 -21.60 -2.59
C ALA A 326 0.80 -21.64 -3.80
N LYS A 327 2.07 -22.06 -3.62
CA LYS A 327 3.07 -22.20 -4.71
C LYS A 327 2.84 -23.44 -5.59
N GLY A 328 2.16 -24.46 -5.09
CA GLY A 328 1.83 -25.69 -5.83
C GLY A 328 0.54 -25.60 -6.66
N LYS A 329 -0.17 -24.49 -6.58
CA LYS A 329 -1.33 -24.16 -7.41
C LYS A 329 -0.89 -23.25 -8.56
#